data_9140d6df06bcc722eab236ec152a18d2
#
_entry.id   9140d6df06bcc722eab236ec152a18d2
#
_cell.length_a   1.000
_cell.length_b   1.000
_cell.length_c   1.000
_cell.angle_alpha   90.00
_cell.angle_beta   90.00
_cell.angle_gamma   90.00
#
_symmetry.space_group_name_H-M   'P 1'
#
loop_
_entity.id
_entity.type
_entity.pdbx_description
1 polymer ?
#
loop_
_entity_poly.entity_id
_entity_poly.type
_entity_poly.pdbx_seq_one_letter_code
_entity_poly.pdbx_strand_id
1 'polypeptide(L)'
;TPPYDVSANEWQRYIELNGPIDTEITVPELIIEGDLCPHQDCVCFSRPSAEEYKVINKYRNQVYALFQEIKQDEELIRAMTSLSVWTEPNKNLDWIYSNMPYYSSLLIFLNTAGLSVSSEHLDVLGDKHPDFPVFDYQWAQVLLEFYLLKERDRFTGFEKHQEELEHRLLRRGVMEHRQITFLQNKEITSLLGTSIEKLNSIYQIVNFEYRQLGQGLRLV
;
A
#
# COMPACT_ATOMS: atom_id res chain seq x y z
N THR A 1 2.86 -11.46 24.23
CA THR A 1 3.12 -10.57 23.10
C THR A 1 2.25 -11.00 21.94
N PRO A 2 1.45 -10.11 21.32
CA PRO A 2 0.69 -10.50 20.16
C PRO A 2 1.65 -10.97 19.06
N PRO A 3 1.32 -12.03 18.32
CA PRO A 3 2.08 -12.38 17.12
C PRO A 3 2.08 -11.18 16.17
N TYR A 4 3.21 -10.87 15.55
CA TYR A 4 3.39 -9.69 14.68
C TYR A 4 2.44 -9.66 13.46
N ASP A 5 1.80 -10.79 13.12
CA ASP A 5 0.97 -10.97 11.94
C ASP A 5 -0.54 -11.00 12.23
N VAL A 6 -0.95 -10.61 13.41
CA VAL A 6 -2.37 -10.67 13.80
C VAL A 6 -3.06 -9.36 13.49
N SER A 7 -4.17 -9.41 12.75
CA SER A 7 -5.00 -8.23 12.50
C SER A 7 -5.57 -7.65 13.80
N ALA A 8 -5.89 -6.35 13.81
CA ALA A 8 -6.48 -5.70 14.98
C ALA A 8 -7.75 -6.41 15.49
N ASN A 9 -8.57 -6.96 14.58
CA ASN A 9 -9.79 -7.70 14.93
C ASN A 9 -9.49 -9.05 15.60
N GLU A 10 -8.47 -9.77 15.13
CA GLU A 10 -8.06 -11.04 15.74
C GLU A 10 -7.46 -10.82 17.13
N TRP A 11 -6.67 -9.73 17.27
CA TRP A 11 -6.13 -9.33 18.56
C TRP A 11 -7.24 -8.95 19.56
N GLN A 12 -8.22 -8.18 19.13
CA GLN A 12 -9.39 -7.82 19.91
C GLN A 12 -10.13 -9.08 20.40
N ARG A 13 -10.37 -10.01 19.49
CA ARG A 13 -11.02 -11.30 19.82
C ARG A 13 -10.20 -12.15 20.77
N TYR A 14 -8.87 -12.13 20.66
CA TYR A 14 -7.98 -12.81 21.59
C TYR A 14 -8.11 -12.23 23.00
N ILE A 15 -8.10 -10.89 23.14
CA ILE A 15 -8.28 -10.20 24.43
C ILE A 15 -9.68 -10.47 25.00
N GLU A 16 -10.73 -10.48 24.19
CA GLU A 16 -12.09 -10.80 24.64
C GLU A 16 -12.22 -12.22 25.20
N LEU A 17 -11.49 -13.18 24.64
CA LEU A 17 -11.52 -14.58 25.07
C LEU A 17 -10.64 -14.86 26.29
N ASN A 18 -9.49 -14.20 26.40
CA ASN A 18 -8.48 -14.48 27.42
C ASN A 18 -8.42 -13.44 28.55
N GLY A 19 -9.16 -12.33 28.39
CA GLY A 19 -9.12 -11.20 29.32
C GLY A 19 -7.99 -10.22 29.03
N PRO A 20 -7.90 -9.13 29.83
CA PRO A 20 -6.83 -8.15 29.71
C PRO A 20 -5.46 -8.76 30.05
N ILE A 21 -4.40 -8.11 29.62
CA ILE A 21 -3.03 -8.48 29.96
C ILE A 21 -2.82 -8.18 31.46
N ASP A 22 -2.56 -9.22 32.25
CA ASP A 22 -2.32 -9.09 33.70
C ASP A 22 -0.88 -8.70 33.99
N THR A 23 0.08 -9.21 33.21
CA THR A 23 1.52 -8.97 33.41
C THR A 23 2.27 -8.99 32.07
N GLU A 24 3.18 -8.09 31.90
CA GLU A 24 4.07 -8.04 30.75
C GLU A 24 5.52 -8.07 31.23
N ILE A 25 6.34 -8.92 30.63
CA ILE A 25 7.79 -8.96 30.82
C ILE A 25 8.43 -8.53 29.51
N THR A 26 9.19 -7.47 29.55
CA THR A 26 9.84 -6.94 28.36
C THR A 26 11.14 -7.66 28.05
N VAL A 27 11.56 -7.66 26.76
CA VAL A 27 12.85 -8.23 26.35
C VAL A 27 14.03 -7.59 27.10
N PRO A 28 14.09 -6.26 27.32
CA PRO A 28 15.14 -5.65 28.15
C PRO A 28 15.18 -6.19 29.58
N GLU A 29 14.05 -6.44 30.23
CA GLU A 29 14.00 -7.02 31.56
C GLU A 29 14.60 -8.43 31.58
N LEU A 30 14.23 -9.30 30.64
CA LEU A 30 14.76 -10.65 30.51
C LEU A 30 16.27 -10.66 30.20
N ILE A 31 16.79 -9.67 29.49
CA ILE A 31 18.22 -9.51 29.25
C ILE A 31 18.94 -9.10 30.55
N ILE A 32 18.37 -8.17 31.31
CA ILE A 32 18.95 -7.71 32.59
C ILE A 32 18.99 -8.86 33.61
N GLU A 33 17.97 -9.70 33.64
CA GLU A 33 17.88 -10.87 34.52
C GLU A 33 18.78 -12.03 34.05
N GLY A 34 19.28 -11.99 32.83
CA GLY A 34 20.17 -13.00 32.26
C GLY A 34 19.44 -14.20 31.63
N ASP A 35 18.13 -14.13 31.51
CA ASP A 35 17.30 -15.19 30.91
C ASP A 35 17.31 -15.15 29.38
N LEU A 36 17.63 -13.99 28.80
CA LEU A 36 17.86 -13.82 27.36
C LEU A 36 19.27 -13.27 27.08
N CYS A 37 19.87 -13.75 25.99
CA CYS A 37 21.10 -13.19 25.48
C CYS A 37 20.85 -11.75 24.99
N PRO A 38 21.79 -10.82 25.24
CA PRO A 38 21.78 -9.53 24.58
C PRO A 38 21.73 -9.70 23.06
N HIS A 39 20.87 -8.98 22.39
CA HIS A 39 20.79 -8.96 20.93
C HIS A 39 20.89 -7.52 20.43
N GLN A 40 21.37 -7.37 19.23
CA GLN A 40 21.48 -6.09 18.55
C GLN A 40 20.98 -6.25 17.13
N ASP A 41 19.98 -5.45 16.76
CA ASP A 41 19.47 -5.38 15.40
C ASP A 41 20.32 -4.37 14.61
N CYS A 42 21.00 -4.84 13.58
CA CYS A 42 21.78 -4.00 12.68
C CYS A 42 21.11 -3.91 11.32
N VAL A 43 20.78 -2.69 10.89
CA VAL A 43 20.20 -2.45 9.56
C VAL A 43 21.30 -1.98 8.62
N CYS A 44 21.59 -2.77 7.60
CA CYS A 44 22.54 -2.43 6.54
C CYS A 44 21.80 -2.06 5.25
N PHE A 45 22.09 -0.86 4.74
CA PHE A 45 21.55 -0.39 3.47
C PHE A 45 22.55 -0.67 2.33
N SER A 46 22.14 -1.48 1.36
CA SER A 46 22.83 -1.65 0.10
C SER A 46 22.23 -0.74 -0.98
N ARG A 47 23.08 -0.23 -1.87
CA ARG A 47 22.64 0.55 -3.03
C ARG A 47 22.53 -0.38 -4.23
N PRO A 48 21.48 -0.26 -5.04
CA PRO A 48 21.39 -0.99 -6.30
C PRO A 48 22.59 -0.67 -7.20
N SER A 49 23.04 -1.64 -7.99
CA SER A 49 24.03 -1.42 -9.02
C SER A 49 23.54 -0.41 -10.05
N ALA A 50 24.44 0.13 -10.88
CA ALA A 50 24.05 1.08 -11.93
C ALA A 50 23.06 0.49 -12.94
N GLU A 51 23.12 -0.82 -13.19
CA GLU A 51 22.21 -1.51 -14.09
C GLU A 51 20.85 -1.76 -13.44
N GLU A 52 20.82 -2.24 -12.21
CA GLU A 52 19.60 -2.38 -11.43
C GLU A 52 18.87 -1.03 -11.27
N TYR A 53 19.65 0.04 -11.01
CA TYR A 53 19.10 1.39 -10.89
C TYR A 53 18.43 1.87 -12.19
N LYS A 54 18.97 1.53 -13.36
CA LYS A 54 18.34 1.85 -14.66
C LYS A 54 16.99 1.15 -14.81
N VAL A 55 16.90 -0.12 -14.45
CA VAL A 55 15.64 -0.90 -14.52
C VAL A 55 14.61 -0.31 -13.57
N ILE A 56 15.00 -0.05 -12.33
CA ILE A 56 14.11 0.54 -11.31
C ILE A 56 13.58 1.91 -11.76
N ASN A 57 14.48 2.78 -12.27
CA ASN A 57 14.07 4.11 -12.73
C ASN A 57 13.18 4.06 -13.98
N LYS A 58 13.46 3.15 -14.90
CA LYS A 58 12.59 2.95 -16.07
C LYS A 58 11.17 2.59 -15.62
N TYR A 59 11.03 1.63 -14.70
CA TYR A 59 9.74 1.25 -14.14
C TYR A 59 9.07 2.44 -13.44
N ARG A 60 9.76 3.11 -12.53
CA ARG A 60 9.22 4.28 -11.81
C ARG A 60 8.74 5.38 -12.73
N ASN A 61 9.49 5.69 -13.79
CA ASN A 61 9.10 6.70 -14.77
C ASN A 61 7.85 6.27 -15.56
N GLN A 62 7.74 4.99 -15.92
CA GLN A 62 6.56 4.45 -16.59
C GLN A 62 5.31 4.50 -15.70
N VAL A 63 5.47 4.14 -14.44
CA VAL A 63 4.40 4.21 -13.42
C VAL A 63 3.97 5.65 -13.19
N TYR A 64 4.94 6.56 -13.05
CA TYR A 64 4.65 7.97 -12.87
C TYR A 64 3.87 8.57 -14.04
N ALA A 65 4.29 8.27 -15.28
CA ALA A 65 3.59 8.73 -16.48
C ALA A 65 2.15 8.19 -16.51
N LEU A 66 1.96 6.89 -16.26
CA LEU A 66 0.64 6.28 -16.18
C LEU A 66 -0.23 6.93 -15.09
N PHE A 67 0.33 7.20 -13.93
CA PHE A 67 -0.38 7.86 -12.85
C PHE A 67 -0.83 9.29 -13.21
N GLN A 68 -0.01 10.03 -13.96
CA GLN A 68 -0.40 11.35 -14.48
C GLN A 68 -1.51 11.23 -15.54
N GLU A 69 -1.46 10.21 -16.39
CA GLU A 69 -2.54 9.90 -17.34
C GLU A 69 -3.85 9.63 -16.61
N ILE A 70 -3.83 8.79 -15.54
CA ILE A 70 -5.01 8.46 -14.71
C ILE A 70 -5.61 9.71 -14.05
N LYS A 71 -4.78 10.60 -13.53
CA LYS A 71 -5.25 11.85 -12.88
C LYS A 71 -6.03 12.76 -13.81
N GLN A 72 -5.79 12.67 -15.10
CA GLN A 72 -6.38 13.51 -16.15
C GLN A 72 -7.33 12.73 -17.06
N ASP A 73 -7.67 11.51 -16.72
CA ASP A 73 -8.50 10.63 -17.54
C ASP A 73 -9.97 11.08 -17.48
N GLU A 74 -10.41 11.74 -18.55
CA GLU A 74 -11.77 12.32 -18.63
C GLU A 74 -12.87 11.25 -18.58
N GLU A 75 -12.62 10.05 -19.13
CA GLU A 75 -13.59 8.97 -19.07
C GLU A 75 -13.69 8.38 -17.67
N LEU A 76 -12.59 8.26 -16.96
CA LEU A 76 -12.58 7.88 -15.55
C LEU A 76 -13.33 8.92 -14.70
N ILE A 77 -13.10 10.21 -14.93
CA ILE A 77 -13.82 11.29 -14.24
C ILE A 77 -15.32 11.18 -14.52
N ARG A 78 -15.74 10.98 -15.77
CA ARG A 78 -17.16 10.78 -16.13
C ARG A 78 -17.75 9.54 -15.47
N ALA A 79 -17.01 8.44 -15.43
CA ALA A 79 -17.44 7.22 -14.78
C ALA A 79 -17.68 7.44 -13.28
N MET A 80 -16.76 8.11 -12.60
CA MET A 80 -16.87 8.41 -11.18
C MET A 80 -18.04 9.36 -10.87
N THR A 81 -18.24 10.38 -11.69
CA THR A 81 -19.34 11.36 -11.52
C THR A 81 -20.71 10.81 -11.89
N SER A 82 -20.79 9.71 -12.62
CA SER A 82 -22.07 9.03 -12.96
C SER A 82 -22.65 8.21 -11.81
N LEU A 83 -21.87 7.94 -10.77
CA LEU A 83 -22.31 7.12 -9.65
C LEU A 83 -23.34 7.82 -8.77
N SER A 84 -24.33 7.08 -8.31
CA SER A 84 -25.35 7.60 -7.38
C SER A 84 -24.77 8.08 -6.06
N VAL A 85 -23.66 7.52 -5.62
CA VAL A 85 -22.95 7.97 -4.40
C VAL A 85 -22.31 9.35 -4.55
N TRP A 86 -22.06 9.80 -5.80
CA TRP A 86 -21.62 11.16 -6.09
C TRP A 86 -22.80 12.12 -6.30
N THR A 87 -23.85 11.69 -7.01
CA THR A 87 -24.99 12.56 -7.33
C THR A 87 -25.97 12.72 -6.18
N GLU A 88 -26.13 11.71 -5.34
CA GLU A 88 -27.09 11.66 -4.23
C GLU A 88 -26.47 10.96 -3.00
N PRO A 89 -25.46 11.55 -2.36
CA PRO A 89 -24.74 10.90 -1.26
C PRO A 89 -25.64 10.53 -0.08
N ASN A 90 -26.59 11.41 0.27
CA ASN A 90 -27.50 11.20 1.38
C ASN A 90 -28.45 10.00 1.22
N LYS A 91 -28.68 9.53 -0.03
CA LYS A 91 -29.47 8.34 -0.30
C LYS A 91 -28.63 7.05 -0.29
N ASN A 92 -27.31 7.15 -0.21
CA ASN A 92 -26.40 6.04 -0.32
C ASN A 92 -25.54 5.84 0.95
N LEU A 93 -25.97 6.33 2.10
CA LEU A 93 -25.19 6.34 3.34
C LEU A 93 -24.72 4.95 3.76
N ASP A 94 -25.58 3.95 3.75
CA ASP A 94 -25.23 2.58 4.14
C ASP A 94 -24.10 2.01 3.27
N TRP A 95 -24.18 2.27 1.96
CA TRP A 95 -23.13 1.85 1.04
C TRP A 95 -21.83 2.64 1.28
N ILE A 96 -21.91 3.95 1.48
CA ILE A 96 -20.78 4.81 1.73
C ILE A 96 -20.03 4.36 2.99
N TYR A 97 -20.74 4.16 4.11
CA TYR A 97 -20.11 3.71 5.36
C TYR A 97 -19.52 2.30 5.25
N SER A 98 -20.10 1.43 4.45
CA SER A 98 -19.54 0.10 4.17
C SER A 98 -18.32 0.14 3.24
N ASN A 99 -18.13 1.23 2.48
CA ASN A 99 -17.08 1.40 1.48
C ASN A 99 -16.30 2.72 1.65
N MET A 100 -16.10 3.16 2.88
CA MET A 100 -15.49 4.45 3.19
C MET A 100 -14.13 4.68 2.49
N PRO A 101 -13.19 3.71 2.41
CA PRO A 101 -11.93 3.91 1.71
C PRO A 101 -12.12 4.27 0.23
N TYR A 102 -13.07 3.62 -0.44
CA TYR A 102 -13.38 3.93 -1.83
C TYR A 102 -14.03 5.31 -1.96
N TYR A 103 -15.02 5.61 -1.13
CA TYR A 103 -15.68 6.91 -1.15
C TYR A 103 -14.69 8.06 -0.90
N SER A 104 -13.79 7.90 0.05
CA SER A 104 -12.72 8.87 0.28
C SER A 104 -11.82 9.02 -0.95
N SER A 105 -11.41 7.89 -1.56
CA SER A 105 -10.59 7.91 -2.77
C SER A 105 -11.30 8.60 -3.94
N LEU A 106 -12.61 8.38 -4.11
CA LEU A 106 -13.45 9.04 -5.10
C LEU A 106 -13.43 10.57 -4.93
N LEU A 107 -13.68 11.05 -3.71
CA LEU A 107 -13.70 12.48 -3.42
C LEU A 107 -12.33 13.15 -3.63
N ILE A 108 -11.25 12.51 -3.17
CA ILE A 108 -9.88 12.99 -3.34
C ILE A 108 -9.51 13.05 -4.83
N PHE A 109 -9.88 12.02 -5.61
CA PHE A 109 -9.64 11.98 -7.04
C PHE A 109 -10.38 13.11 -7.77
N LEU A 110 -11.68 13.26 -7.53
CA LEU A 110 -12.49 14.28 -8.20
C LEU A 110 -12.09 15.69 -7.78
N ASN A 111 -11.73 15.91 -6.51
CA ASN A 111 -11.14 17.17 -6.06
C ASN A 111 -9.81 17.47 -6.77
N THR A 112 -8.95 16.46 -6.95
CA THR A 112 -7.68 16.59 -7.70
C THR A 112 -7.93 16.92 -9.18
N ALA A 113 -9.01 16.39 -9.76
CA ALA A 113 -9.44 16.70 -11.11
C ALA A 113 -10.10 18.10 -11.25
N GLY A 114 -10.21 18.87 -10.16
CA GLY A 114 -10.75 20.22 -10.15
C GLY A 114 -12.27 20.33 -9.97
N LEU A 115 -12.93 19.23 -9.61
CA LEU A 115 -14.36 19.26 -9.30
C LEU A 115 -14.56 19.70 -7.83
N SER A 116 -15.54 20.58 -7.63
CA SER A 116 -15.90 21.02 -6.28
C SER A 116 -16.69 19.92 -5.56
N VAL A 117 -16.24 19.52 -4.39
CA VAL A 117 -16.96 18.61 -3.50
C VAL A 117 -18.07 19.40 -2.80
N SER A 118 -19.32 18.96 -2.93
CA SER A 118 -20.48 19.67 -2.35
C SER A 118 -20.54 19.51 -0.83
N SER A 119 -21.30 20.42 -0.17
CA SER A 119 -21.52 20.35 1.29
C SER A 119 -22.15 19.02 1.73
N GLU A 120 -22.98 18.40 0.89
CA GLU A 120 -23.58 17.10 1.19
C GLU A 120 -22.53 15.99 1.39
N HIS A 121 -21.47 15.96 0.56
CA HIS A 121 -20.36 15.03 0.74
C HIS A 121 -19.58 15.32 2.02
N LEU A 122 -19.40 16.61 2.35
CA LEU A 122 -18.69 17.03 3.55
C LEU A 122 -19.47 16.65 4.82
N ASP A 123 -20.79 16.81 4.79
CA ASP A 123 -21.67 16.39 5.89
C ASP A 123 -21.58 14.89 6.15
N VAL A 124 -21.49 14.07 5.08
CA VAL A 124 -21.29 12.62 5.19
C VAL A 124 -19.95 12.26 5.83
N LEU A 125 -18.89 13.03 5.55
CA LEU A 125 -17.58 12.87 6.18
C LEU A 125 -17.51 13.39 7.61
N GLY A 126 -18.51 14.21 8.04
CA GLY A 126 -18.51 14.85 9.34
C GLY A 126 -17.53 16.02 9.48
N ASP A 127 -16.96 16.49 8.38
CA ASP A 127 -16.01 17.60 8.33
C ASP A 127 -16.50 18.69 7.38
N LYS A 128 -16.61 19.91 7.90
CA LYS A 128 -17.09 21.07 7.12
C LYS A 128 -16.02 21.73 6.27
N HIS A 129 -14.76 21.48 6.57
CA HIS A 129 -13.61 22.10 5.91
C HIS A 129 -12.48 21.07 5.73
N PRO A 130 -12.70 19.97 4.99
CA PRO A 130 -11.69 18.96 4.85
C PRO A 130 -10.49 19.49 4.06
N ASP A 131 -9.32 19.30 4.63
CA ASP A 131 -8.07 19.45 3.91
C ASP A 131 -7.84 18.13 3.14
N PHE A 132 -8.25 18.09 1.86
CA PHE A 132 -8.13 16.89 1.07
C PHE A 132 -6.65 16.51 0.90
N PRO A 133 -6.28 15.26 1.23
CA PRO A 133 -4.92 14.80 1.00
C PRO A 133 -4.61 14.80 -0.51
N VAL A 134 -3.32 14.81 -0.81
CA VAL A 134 -2.87 14.66 -2.20
C VAL A 134 -3.27 13.29 -2.72
N PHE A 135 -3.88 13.25 -3.91
CA PHE A 135 -4.14 11.98 -4.59
C PHE A 135 -2.82 11.31 -4.96
N ASP A 136 -2.50 10.24 -4.26
CA ASP A 136 -1.27 9.46 -4.39
C ASP A 136 -1.52 8.05 -4.96
N TYR A 137 -0.50 7.23 -4.99
CA TYR A 137 -0.59 5.86 -5.50
C TYR A 137 -1.51 4.95 -4.68
N GLN A 138 -1.63 5.18 -3.37
CA GLN A 138 -2.50 4.39 -2.51
C GLN A 138 -3.97 4.69 -2.82
N TRP A 139 -4.32 5.97 -2.94
CA TRP A 139 -5.66 6.37 -3.33
C TRP A 139 -6.02 5.92 -4.74
N ALA A 140 -5.07 6.01 -5.68
CA ALA A 140 -5.27 5.51 -7.04
C ALA A 140 -5.50 3.98 -7.06
N GLN A 141 -4.78 3.24 -6.26
CA GLN A 141 -4.97 1.79 -6.13
C GLN A 141 -6.39 1.46 -5.66
N VAL A 142 -6.84 2.08 -4.57
CA VAL A 142 -8.19 1.88 -4.03
C VAL A 142 -9.25 2.22 -5.08
N LEU A 143 -9.14 3.37 -5.76
CA LEU A 143 -10.07 3.80 -6.80
C LEU A 143 -10.16 2.79 -7.95
N LEU A 144 -9.02 2.37 -8.46
CA LEU A 144 -8.95 1.46 -9.60
C LEU A 144 -9.37 0.03 -9.25
N GLU A 145 -9.09 -0.45 -8.03
CA GLU A 145 -9.59 -1.73 -7.56
C GLU A 145 -11.13 -1.77 -7.55
N PHE A 146 -11.78 -0.70 -7.13
CA PHE A 146 -13.23 -0.60 -7.20
C PHE A 146 -13.72 -0.54 -8.64
N TYR A 147 -13.13 0.32 -9.45
CA TYR A 147 -13.56 0.55 -10.81
C TYR A 147 -13.40 -0.67 -11.72
N LEU A 148 -12.29 -1.39 -11.58
CA LEU A 148 -11.94 -2.48 -12.49
C LEU A 148 -12.26 -3.88 -11.97
N LEU A 149 -12.29 -4.06 -10.62
CA LEU A 149 -12.33 -5.40 -10.03
C LEU A 149 -13.55 -5.65 -9.15
N LYS A 150 -13.84 -4.74 -8.19
CA LYS A 150 -14.85 -4.99 -7.16
C LYS A 150 -16.26 -4.63 -7.61
N GLU A 151 -16.41 -3.47 -8.22
CA GLU A 151 -17.70 -2.90 -8.60
C GLU A 151 -17.79 -2.63 -10.12
N ARG A 152 -17.08 -3.42 -10.91
CA ARG A 152 -16.96 -3.25 -12.37
C ARG A 152 -18.34 -3.07 -13.05
N ASP A 153 -19.30 -3.89 -12.67
CA ASP A 153 -20.63 -3.94 -13.29
C ASP A 153 -21.51 -2.71 -12.99
N ARG A 154 -21.10 -1.89 -12.02
CA ARG A 154 -21.81 -0.63 -11.72
C ARG A 154 -21.60 0.45 -12.76
N PHE A 155 -20.52 0.35 -13.53
CA PHE A 155 -20.10 1.36 -14.49
C PHE A 155 -20.61 1.04 -15.90
N THR A 156 -21.93 0.94 -16.03
CA THR A 156 -22.58 0.62 -17.31
C THR A 156 -22.29 1.70 -18.36
N GLY A 157 -21.83 1.26 -19.53
CA GLY A 157 -21.44 2.16 -20.62
C GLY A 157 -19.96 2.58 -20.60
N PHE A 158 -19.19 2.10 -19.61
CA PHE A 158 -17.73 2.33 -19.51
C PHE A 158 -16.91 1.06 -19.70
N GLU A 159 -17.51 -0.03 -20.15
CA GLU A 159 -16.86 -1.33 -20.30
C GLU A 159 -15.62 -1.26 -21.17
N LYS A 160 -15.71 -0.54 -22.30
CA LYS A 160 -14.59 -0.34 -23.21
C LYS A 160 -13.43 0.41 -22.53
N HIS A 161 -13.74 1.46 -21.80
CA HIS A 161 -12.72 2.21 -21.06
C HIS A 161 -12.08 1.37 -19.97
N GLN A 162 -12.85 0.55 -19.23
CA GLN A 162 -12.33 -0.39 -18.25
C GLN A 162 -11.34 -1.38 -18.86
N GLU A 163 -11.68 -1.96 -20.02
CA GLU A 163 -10.78 -2.87 -20.74
C GLU A 163 -9.49 -2.17 -21.20
N GLU A 164 -9.61 -0.97 -21.77
CA GLU A 164 -8.46 -0.20 -22.23
C GLU A 164 -7.54 0.19 -21.05
N LEU A 165 -8.12 0.61 -19.93
CA LEU A 165 -7.36 0.97 -18.74
C LEU A 165 -6.70 -0.27 -18.10
N GLU A 166 -7.40 -1.39 -18.00
CA GLU A 166 -6.88 -2.67 -17.55
C GLU A 166 -5.67 -3.09 -18.40
N HIS A 167 -5.78 -3.01 -19.74
CA HIS A 167 -4.66 -3.29 -20.64
C HIS A 167 -3.47 -2.34 -20.45
N ARG A 168 -3.72 -1.06 -20.18
CA ARG A 168 -2.63 -0.09 -19.86
C ARG A 168 -1.91 -0.47 -18.56
N LEU A 169 -2.65 -0.82 -17.51
CA LEU A 169 -2.11 -1.23 -16.21
C LEU A 169 -1.27 -2.53 -16.33
N LEU A 170 -1.80 -3.53 -17.03
CA LEU A 170 -1.09 -4.80 -17.28
C LEU A 170 0.22 -4.56 -18.05
N ARG A 171 0.18 -3.77 -19.15
CA ARG A 171 1.35 -3.49 -19.98
C ARG A 171 2.45 -2.75 -19.23
N ARG A 172 2.11 -1.92 -18.27
CA ARG A 172 3.07 -1.16 -17.44
C ARG A 172 3.50 -1.92 -16.18
N GLY A 173 3.00 -3.15 -15.97
CA GLY A 173 3.32 -3.98 -14.81
C GLY A 173 2.77 -3.42 -13.48
N VAL A 174 1.74 -2.58 -13.54
CA VAL A 174 1.03 -2.03 -12.37
C VAL A 174 -0.09 -2.96 -11.92
N MET A 175 -0.58 -3.83 -12.81
CA MET A 175 -1.57 -4.84 -12.50
C MET A 175 -1.02 -6.23 -12.81
N GLU A 176 -1.08 -7.13 -11.82
CA GLU A 176 -0.73 -8.55 -11.95
C GLU A 176 -1.73 -9.39 -11.15
N HIS A 177 -2.20 -10.51 -11.72
CA HIS A 177 -3.11 -11.46 -11.05
C HIS A 177 -4.32 -10.78 -10.35
N ARG A 178 -4.91 -9.76 -10.99
CA ARG A 178 -6.02 -8.96 -10.43
C ARG A 178 -5.64 -8.17 -9.16
N GLN A 179 -4.39 -7.86 -8.98
CA GLN A 179 -3.90 -6.96 -7.96
C GLN A 179 -3.28 -5.73 -8.61
N ILE A 180 -3.56 -4.55 -8.09
CA ILE A 180 -3.04 -3.29 -8.60
C ILE A 180 -2.02 -2.76 -7.60
N THR A 181 -0.78 -2.54 -8.04
CA THR A 181 0.27 -1.96 -7.23
C THR A 181 1.15 -1.03 -8.05
N PHE A 182 1.34 0.21 -7.58
CA PHE A 182 2.16 1.21 -8.25
C PHE A 182 3.62 1.21 -7.81
N LEU A 183 3.90 0.74 -6.60
CA LEU A 183 5.22 0.88 -5.99
C LEU A 183 6.19 -0.22 -6.39
N GLN A 184 5.69 -1.40 -6.69
CA GLN A 184 6.50 -2.57 -7.01
C GLN A 184 5.74 -3.54 -7.91
N ASN A 185 6.48 -4.31 -8.69
CA ASN A 185 5.98 -5.45 -9.45
C ASN A 185 6.88 -6.66 -9.21
N LYS A 186 6.50 -7.80 -9.75
CA LYS A 186 7.27 -9.04 -9.58
C LYS A 186 8.71 -8.92 -10.09
N GLU A 187 8.93 -8.21 -11.20
CA GLU A 187 10.27 -8.00 -11.76
C GLU A 187 11.15 -7.19 -10.80
N ILE A 188 10.65 -6.06 -10.29
CA ILE A 188 11.39 -5.21 -9.33
C ILE A 188 11.61 -5.95 -8.01
N THR A 189 10.61 -6.67 -7.52
CA THR A 189 10.73 -7.46 -6.28
C THR A 189 11.78 -8.56 -6.43
N SER A 190 11.79 -9.27 -7.56
CA SER A 190 12.81 -10.29 -7.87
C SER A 190 14.20 -9.67 -8.00
N LEU A 191 14.32 -8.57 -8.74
CA LEU A 191 15.58 -7.83 -8.91
C LEU A 191 16.17 -7.42 -7.55
N LEU A 192 15.36 -6.80 -6.70
CA LEU A 192 15.79 -6.38 -5.36
C LEU A 192 16.07 -7.57 -4.43
N GLY A 193 15.38 -8.69 -4.62
CA GLY A 193 15.61 -9.94 -3.86
C GLY A 193 16.94 -10.61 -4.19
N THR A 194 17.37 -10.54 -5.45
CA THR A 194 18.59 -11.21 -5.96
C THR A 194 19.76 -10.25 -6.19
N SER A 195 19.70 -9.04 -5.68
CA SER A 195 20.73 -8.01 -5.88
C SER A 195 22.10 -8.48 -5.36
N ILE A 196 23.13 -8.36 -6.21
CA ILE A 196 24.51 -8.68 -5.90
C ILE A 196 25.04 -7.82 -4.74
N GLU A 197 24.60 -6.56 -4.68
CA GLU A 197 25.03 -5.64 -3.61
C GLU A 197 24.49 -6.07 -2.23
N LYS A 198 23.34 -6.74 -2.17
CA LYS A 198 22.88 -7.39 -0.93
C LYS A 198 23.82 -8.52 -0.50
N LEU A 199 24.22 -9.37 -1.43
CA LEU A 199 25.17 -10.45 -1.15
C LEU A 199 26.52 -9.90 -0.70
N ASN A 200 27.00 -8.84 -1.33
CA ASN A 200 28.22 -8.13 -0.91
C ASN A 200 28.09 -7.58 0.52
N SER A 201 26.95 -6.99 0.86
CA SER A 201 26.68 -6.49 2.21
C SER A 201 26.66 -7.63 3.24
N ILE A 202 25.99 -8.74 2.94
CA ILE A 202 25.99 -9.94 3.79
C ILE A 202 27.42 -10.45 3.99
N TYR A 203 28.22 -10.55 2.93
CA TYR A 203 29.61 -10.96 3.01
C TYR A 203 30.44 -10.03 3.91
N GLN A 204 30.25 -8.72 3.80
CA GLN A 204 30.93 -7.74 4.65
C GLN A 204 30.54 -7.90 6.12
N ILE A 205 29.26 -8.08 6.42
CA ILE A 205 28.76 -8.30 7.78
C ILE A 205 29.37 -9.59 8.35
N VAL A 206 29.28 -10.69 7.62
CA VAL A 206 29.83 -11.98 8.06
C VAL A 206 31.34 -11.89 8.32
N ASN A 207 32.08 -11.22 7.45
CA ASN A 207 33.52 -11.02 7.66
C ASN A 207 33.82 -10.15 8.88
N PHE A 208 33.04 -9.10 9.11
CA PHE A 208 33.20 -8.25 10.27
C PHE A 208 32.96 -9.07 11.56
N GLU A 209 31.86 -9.78 11.64
CA GLU A 209 31.53 -10.60 12.80
C GLU A 209 32.50 -11.76 13.00
N TYR A 210 32.97 -12.40 11.93
CA TYR A 210 33.99 -13.45 12.03
C TYR A 210 35.30 -12.94 12.59
N ARG A 211 35.70 -11.71 12.26
CA ARG A 211 36.94 -11.10 12.85
C ARG A 211 36.80 -10.83 14.35
N GLN A 212 35.57 -10.60 14.83
CA GLN A 212 35.32 -10.35 16.26
C GLN A 212 35.14 -11.65 17.05
N LEU A 213 34.38 -12.60 16.52
CA LEU A 213 33.92 -13.80 17.24
C LEU A 213 34.71 -15.06 16.86
N GLY A 214 35.42 -15.06 15.74
CA GLY A 214 36.21 -16.20 15.26
C GLY A 214 35.32 -17.45 15.08
N GLN A 215 35.77 -18.56 15.66
CA GLN A 215 35.04 -19.82 15.64
C GLN A 215 33.76 -19.84 16.51
N GLY A 216 33.53 -18.80 17.29
CA GLY A 216 32.30 -18.63 18.08
C GLY A 216 31.11 -18.13 17.28
N LEU A 217 31.35 -17.62 16.05
CA LEU A 217 30.29 -17.13 15.19
C LEU A 217 29.31 -18.26 14.84
N ARG A 218 28.03 -17.99 15.02
CA ARG A 218 26.92 -18.86 14.59
C ARG A 218 26.08 -18.09 13.57
N LEU A 219 25.92 -18.66 12.39
CA LEU A 219 25.06 -18.15 11.33
C LEU A 219 23.85 -19.08 11.20
N VAL A 220 22.64 -18.49 11.13
CA VAL A 220 21.37 -19.20 10.96
C VAL A 220 20.74 -18.76 9.66
#